data_13146ff47697b6ce7098dcc0a582e3ef
#
_entry.id   13146ff47697b6ce7098dcc0a582e3ef
#
_cell.length_a   1.000
_cell.length_b   1.000
_cell.length_c   1.000
_cell.angle_alpha   90.00
_cell.angle_beta   90.00
_cell.angle_gamma   90.00
#
_symmetry.space_group_name_H-M   'P 1'
#
loop_
_entity.id
_entity.type
_entity.pdbx_description
1 polymer ?
#
loop_
_entity_poly.entity_id
_entity_poly.type
_entity_poly.pdbx_seq_one_letter_code
_entity_poly.pdbx_strand_id
1 'polypeptide(L)'
;MLFSCSGKYETVKGDPLKTKIYTMDNGLKIYMTVNKDEPRLQTMIAVRTGGKNDPADNTGLAHYLEHLMFKGTENFGTQDFAAEKPLLDKIEELYEVYRTKTDPAERRMLYRQIDSVSYLASQIAIPNEYDKLMAIIGSQGTNAFTSEVMIITLLMELVSVIIYM
;
A
#
# COMPACT_ATOMS: atom_id res chain seq x y z
N MET A 1 -25.89 27.68 -8.85
CA MET A 1 -25.06 27.29 -10.01
C MET A 1 -24.52 25.91 -9.73
N LEU A 2 -25.05 24.90 -10.40
CA LEU A 2 -24.56 23.52 -10.30
C LEU A 2 -23.35 23.42 -11.23
N PHE A 3 -22.15 23.32 -10.68
CA PHE A 3 -20.98 22.95 -11.47
C PHE A 3 -21.07 21.48 -11.84
N SER A 4 -21.53 21.20 -13.05
CA SER A 4 -21.38 19.88 -13.67
C SER A 4 -19.89 19.67 -13.96
N CYS A 5 -19.18 18.96 -13.09
CA CYS A 5 -17.87 18.39 -13.41
C CYS A 5 -18.07 17.24 -14.41
N SER A 6 -18.25 17.57 -15.69
CA SER A 6 -18.06 16.60 -16.77
C SER A 6 -16.55 16.42 -16.96
N GLY A 7 -15.94 15.57 -16.13
CA GLY A 7 -14.54 15.18 -16.31
C GLY A 7 -14.38 14.61 -17.73
N LYS A 8 -13.52 15.24 -18.53
CA LYS A 8 -13.19 14.75 -19.87
C LYS A 8 -12.54 13.38 -19.72
N TYR A 9 -13.11 12.37 -20.35
CA TYR A 9 -12.54 11.05 -20.45
C TYR A 9 -12.31 10.68 -21.91
N GLU A 10 -11.35 9.84 -22.14
CA GLU A 10 -11.07 9.22 -23.43
C GLU A 10 -11.78 7.87 -23.54
N THR A 11 -12.05 7.44 -24.78
CA THR A 11 -12.59 6.10 -25.06
C THR A 11 -11.82 5.49 -26.22
N VAL A 12 -11.73 4.16 -26.26
CA VAL A 12 -11.09 3.43 -27.35
C VAL A 12 -12.17 2.95 -28.32
N LYS A 13 -12.05 3.31 -29.61
CA LYS A 13 -12.98 2.86 -30.63
C LYS A 13 -12.92 1.36 -30.78
N GLY A 14 -14.07 0.69 -30.66
CA GLY A 14 -14.18 -0.77 -30.77
C GLY A 14 -13.91 -1.53 -29.47
N ASP A 15 -13.68 -0.84 -28.35
CA ASP A 15 -13.58 -1.49 -27.04
C ASP A 15 -14.93 -2.07 -26.62
N PRO A 16 -15.06 -3.40 -26.49
CA PRO A 16 -16.31 -4.06 -26.11
C PRO A 16 -16.73 -3.72 -24.66
N LEU A 17 -15.79 -3.36 -23.80
CA LEU A 17 -16.01 -3.02 -22.41
C LEU A 17 -16.44 -1.56 -22.22
N LYS A 18 -16.36 -0.73 -23.26
CA LYS A 18 -16.69 0.70 -23.25
C LYS A 18 -15.98 1.45 -22.11
N THR A 19 -14.71 1.13 -21.90
CA THR A 19 -13.87 1.70 -20.84
C THR A 19 -13.74 3.20 -21.00
N LYS A 20 -13.93 3.92 -19.91
CA LYS A 20 -13.65 5.35 -19.80
C LYS A 20 -12.27 5.53 -19.18
N ILE A 21 -11.42 6.33 -19.81
CA ILE A 21 -10.05 6.58 -19.36
C ILE A 21 -9.96 8.04 -18.91
N TYR A 22 -9.70 8.24 -17.64
CA TYR A 22 -9.48 9.56 -17.06
C TYR A 22 -7.98 9.74 -16.81
N THR A 23 -7.46 10.92 -17.14
CA THR A 23 -6.09 11.31 -16.79
C THR A 23 -6.15 12.44 -15.79
N MET A 24 -5.55 12.23 -14.63
CA MET A 24 -5.47 13.22 -13.56
C MET A 24 -4.26 14.15 -13.77
N ASP A 25 -4.28 15.32 -13.13
CA ASP A 25 -3.22 16.34 -13.29
C ASP A 25 -1.83 15.84 -12.88
N ASN A 26 -1.76 14.87 -11.95
CA ASN A 26 -0.52 14.21 -11.55
C ASN A 26 -0.06 13.08 -12.49
N GLY A 27 -0.77 12.88 -13.62
CA GLY A 27 -0.46 11.84 -14.61
C GLY A 27 -1.07 10.47 -14.32
N LEU A 28 -1.77 10.27 -13.19
CA LEU A 28 -2.47 9.01 -12.90
C LEU A 28 -3.57 8.77 -13.93
N LYS A 29 -3.61 7.57 -14.49
CA LYS A 29 -4.69 7.13 -15.38
C LYS A 29 -5.64 6.20 -14.66
N ILE A 30 -6.93 6.50 -14.74
CA ILE A 30 -8.01 5.68 -14.17
C ILE A 30 -8.80 5.07 -15.31
N TYR A 31 -8.84 3.75 -15.37
CA TYR A 31 -9.62 2.98 -16.33
C TYR A 31 -10.89 2.50 -15.63
N MET A 32 -12.05 2.93 -16.10
CA MET A 32 -13.33 2.61 -15.49
C MET A 32 -14.23 1.89 -16.47
N THR A 33 -14.61 0.69 -16.13
CA THR A 33 -15.56 -0.14 -16.88
C THR A 33 -16.77 -0.47 -16.00
N VAL A 34 -17.96 -0.38 -16.54
CA VAL A 34 -19.20 -0.69 -15.82
C VAL A 34 -19.80 -1.97 -16.34
N ASN A 35 -19.88 -3.00 -15.48
CA ASN A 35 -20.69 -4.18 -15.72
C ASN A 35 -21.98 -4.05 -14.90
N LYS A 36 -23.13 -4.03 -15.58
CA LYS A 36 -24.45 -3.86 -14.92
C LYS A 36 -25.05 -5.19 -14.43
N ASP A 37 -24.48 -6.31 -14.84
CA ASP A 37 -25.01 -7.63 -14.54
C ASP A 37 -24.48 -8.16 -13.19
N GLU A 38 -23.42 -7.52 -12.66
CA GLU A 38 -22.77 -7.92 -11.41
C GLU A 38 -22.70 -6.73 -10.43
N PRO A 39 -23.31 -6.85 -9.23
CA PRO A 39 -23.29 -5.80 -8.21
C PRO A 39 -21.97 -5.82 -7.41
N ARG A 40 -20.83 -5.90 -8.09
CA ARG A 40 -19.51 -6.03 -7.49
C ARG A 40 -18.56 -4.98 -8.03
N LEU A 41 -17.60 -4.58 -7.21
CA LEU A 41 -16.52 -3.69 -7.59
C LEU A 41 -15.19 -4.44 -7.49
N GLN A 42 -14.46 -4.51 -8.61
CA GLN A 42 -13.08 -4.96 -8.63
C GLN A 42 -12.18 -3.77 -8.88
N THR A 43 -11.17 -3.58 -8.06
CA THR A 43 -10.17 -2.53 -8.25
C THR A 43 -8.78 -3.12 -8.39
N MET A 44 -7.96 -2.48 -9.22
CA MET A 44 -6.57 -2.85 -9.44
C MET A 44 -5.73 -1.57 -9.50
N ILE A 45 -4.64 -1.54 -8.75
CA ILE A 45 -3.65 -0.47 -8.83
C ILE A 45 -2.39 -1.08 -9.44
N ALA A 46 -1.97 -0.56 -10.59
CA ALA A 46 -0.76 -0.99 -11.27
C ALA A 46 0.28 0.13 -11.23
N VAL A 47 1.44 -0.15 -10.66
CA VAL A 47 2.58 0.77 -10.60
C VAL A 47 3.64 0.26 -11.57
N ARG A 48 4.07 1.12 -12.50
CA ARG A 48 5.05 0.78 -13.54
C ARG A 48 6.48 0.80 -13.00
N THR A 49 6.73 -0.02 -11.99
CA THR A 49 8.05 -0.31 -11.44
C THR A 49 8.06 -1.74 -10.96
N GLY A 50 9.20 -2.40 -11.00
CA GLY A 50 9.34 -3.80 -10.61
C GLY A 50 10.82 -4.17 -10.43
N GLY A 51 11.11 -5.45 -10.29
CA GLY A 51 12.45 -5.95 -9.98
C GLY A 51 13.55 -5.47 -10.92
N LYS A 52 13.24 -5.20 -12.20
CA LYS A 52 14.23 -4.62 -13.13
C LYS A 52 14.70 -3.21 -12.78
N ASN A 53 13.96 -2.51 -11.93
CA ASN A 53 14.31 -1.16 -11.48
C ASN A 53 15.07 -1.16 -10.16
N ASP A 54 15.26 -2.34 -9.55
CA ASP A 54 16.03 -2.48 -8.32
C ASP A 54 17.49 -2.07 -8.55
N PRO A 55 18.13 -1.39 -7.59
CA PRO A 55 19.58 -1.20 -7.62
C PRO A 55 20.31 -2.53 -7.64
N ALA A 56 21.42 -2.61 -8.37
CA ALA A 56 22.17 -3.85 -8.54
C ALA A 56 22.72 -4.43 -7.21
N ASP A 57 22.94 -3.57 -6.22
CA ASP A 57 23.43 -3.90 -4.88
C ASP A 57 22.30 -4.15 -3.87
N ASN A 58 21.04 -3.91 -4.23
CA ASN A 58 19.86 -4.07 -3.38
C ASN A 58 18.67 -4.66 -4.17
N THR A 59 18.83 -5.87 -4.66
CA THR A 59 17.78 -6.58 -5.38
C THR A 59 16.65 -7.02 -4.45
N GLY A 60 15.41 -7.02 -4.94
CA GLY A 60 14.21 -7.34 -4.16
C GLY A 60 13.54 -6.11 -3.53
N LEU A 61 14.04 -4.90 -3.79
CA LEU A 61 13.50 -3.66 -3.21
C LEU A 61 12.06 -3.41 -3.65
N ALA A 62 11.74 -3.64 -4.92
CA ALA A 62 10.37 -3.51 -5.43
C ALA A 62 9.40 -4.48 -4.74
N HIS A 63 9.81 -5.71 -4.51
CA HIS A 63 9.02 -6.70 -3.78
C HIS A 63 8.87 -6.31 -2.29
N TYR A 64 9.92 -5.79 -1.68
CA TYR A 64 9.83 -5.29 -0.31
C TYR A 64 8.87 -4.11 -0.19
N LEU A 65 8.87 -3.19 -1.17
CA LEU A 65 7.91 -2.09 -1.22
C LEU A 65 6.46 -2.60 -1.30
N GLU A 66 6.20 -3.66 -2.06
CA GLU A 66 4.89 -4.32 -2.11
C GLU A 66 4.42 -4.72 -0.70
N HIS A 67 5.27 -5.37 0.09
CA HIS A 67 4.94 -5.72 1.48
C HIS A 67 4.69 -4.50 2.36
N LEU A 68 5.42 -3.40 2.15
CA LEU A 68 5.22 -2.16 2.91
C LEU A 68 3.88 -1.49 2.62
N MET A 69 3.31 -1.67 1.42
CA MET A 69 2.01 -1.08 1.05
C MET A 69 0.85 -1.55 1.93
N PHE A 70 0.98 -2.68 2.62
CA PHE A 70 -0.02 -3.24 3.53
C PHE A 70 0.26 -2.90 5.01
N LYS A 71 1.32 -2.14 5.28
CA LYS A 71 1.64 -1.67 6.64
C LYS A 71 0.89 -0.39 6.96
N GLY A 72 0.99 0.02 8.21
CA GLY A 72 0.35 1.25 8.68
C GLY A 72 0.94 2.54 8.08
N THR A 73 0.23 3.62 8.32
CA THR A 73 0.64 4.99 8.05
C THR A 73 0.46 5.81 9.33
N GLU A 74 0.75 7.11 9.29
CA GLU A 74 0.51 8.02 10.42
C GLU A 74 -0.97 8.09 10.86
N ASN A 75 -1.90 7.73 9.97
CA ASN A 75 -3.36 7.80 10.21
C ASN A 75 -4.01 6.40 10.25
N PHE A 76 -3.23 5.33 10.14
CA PHE A 76 -3.73 3.98 9.98
C PHE A 76 -2.72 2.95 10.49
N GLY A 77 -3.16 1.97 11.26
CA GLY A 77 -2.28 0.96 11.88
C GLY A 77 -1.67 1.39 13.21
N THR A 78 -2.09 2.52 13.76
CA THR A 78 -1.61 3.06 15.04
C THR A 78 -2.76 3.62 15.86
N GLN A 79 -2.66 3.52 17.18
CA GLN A 79 -3.60 4.16 18.12
C GLN A 79 -3.25 5.64 18.36
N ASP A 80 -1.96 5.97 18.34
CA ASP A 80 -1.42 7.31 18.56
C ASP A 80 -0.06 7.43 17.86
N PHE A 81 -0.05 7.95 16.66
CA PHE A 81 1.18 8.11 15.89
C PHE A 81 2.16 9.11 16.55
N ALA A 82 1.66 10.12 17.26
CA ALA A 82 2.51 11.07 17.93
C ALA A 82 3.32 10.44 19.07
N ALA A 83 2.74 9.43 19.73
CA ALA A 83 3.43 8.62 20.75
C ALA A 83 4.30 7.54 20.13
N GLU A 84 3.90 6.97 18.99
CA GLU A 84 4.61 5.89 18.30
C GLU A 84 5.86 6.39 17.55
N LYS A 85 5.75 7.53 16.87
CA LYS A 85 6.81 8.05 16.00
C LYS A 85 8.19 8.15 16.68
N PRO A 86 8.35 8.68 17.90
CA PRO A 86 9.66 8.71 18.56
C PRO A 86 10.29 7.34 18.77
N LEU A 87 9.47 6.29 18.94
CA LEU A 87 9.94 4.92 19.07
C LEU A 87 10.41 4.38 17.71
N LEU A 88 9.67 4.67 16.64
CA LEU A 88 10.06 4.30 15.27
C LEU A 88 11.36 4.99 14.87
N ASP A 89 11.50 6.30 15.12
CA ASP A 89 12.72 7.05 14.87
C ASP A 89 13.92 6.45 15.66
N LYS A 90 13.67 6.04 16.91
CA LYS A 90 14.71 5.39 17.73
C LYS A 90 15.11 4.01 17.19
N ILE A 91 14.17 3.23 16.67
CA ILE A 91 14.46 1.95 16.03
C ILE A 91 15.35 2.17 14.79
N GLU A 92 15.02 3.16 13.95
CA GLU A 92 15.82 3.50 12.78
C GLU A 92 17.25 3.91 13.17
N GLU A 93 17.40 4.81 14.15
CA GLU A 93 18.71 5.22 14.68
C GLU A 93 19.54 4.02 15.16
N LEU A 94 18.93 3.12 15.92
CA LEU A 94 19.60 1.92 16.42
C LEU A 94 20.02 0.98 15.28
N TYR A 95 19.22 0.83 14.22
CA TYR A 95 19.60 0.05 13.04
C TYR A 95 20.76 0.69 12.27
N GLU A 96 20.82 2.01 12.17
CA GLU A 96 21.95 2.71 11.56
C GLU A 96 23.26 2.45 12.32
N VAL A 97 23.21 2.48 13.67
CA VAL A 97 24.38 2.10 14.49
C VAL A 97 24.69 0.61 14.32
N TYR A 98 23.68 -0.27 14.33
CA TYR A 98 23.86 -1.71 14.18
C TYR A 98 24.54 -2.08 12.85
N ARG A 99 24.23 -1.36 11.78
CA ARG A 99 24.83 -1.55 10.46
C ARG A 99 26.35 -1.31 10.45
N THR A 100 26.84 -0.43 11.30
CA THR A 100 28.28 -0.09 11.38
C THR A 100 29.10 -1.06 12.24
N LYS A 101 28.42 -1.92 13.03
CA LYS A 101 29.09 -2.82 13.98
C LYS A 101 29.39 -4.17 13.34
N THR A 102 30.60 -4.66 13.60
CA THR A 102 31.08 -5.98 13.15
C THR A 102 31.27 -6.98 14.30
N ASP A 103 31.49 -6.50 15.53
CA ASP A 103 31.64 -7.37 16.69
C ASP A 103 30.30 -8.05 17.06
N PRO A 104 30.27 -9.39 17.15
CA PRO A 104 29.05 -10.13 17.46
C PRO A 104 28.45 -9.81 18.83
N ALA A 105 29.24 -9.43 19.83
CA ALA A 105 28.74 -9.10 21.16
C ALA A 105 28.04 -7.72 21.14
N GLU A 106 28.68 -6.72 20.51
CA GLU A 106 28.06 -5.40 20.33
C GLU A 106 26.76 -5.48 19.51
N ARG A 107 26.76 -6.27 18.43
CA ARG A 107 25.55 -6.49 17.62
C ARG A 107 24.43 -7.11 18.43
N ARG A 108 24.71 -8.12 19.26
CA ARG A 108 23.70 -8.73 20.14
C ARG A 108 23.11 -7.73 21.14
N MET A 109 23.96 -6.86 21.71
CA MET A 109 23.49 -5.81 22.64
C MET A 109 22.56 -4.80 21.95
N LEU A 110 22.97 -4.31 20.78
CA LEU A 110 22.16 -3.38 19.99
C LEU A 110 20.83 -4.02 19.54
N TYR A 111 20.87 -5.28 19.11
CA TYR A 111 19.65 -5.98 18.71
C TYR A 111 18.64 -6.12 19.88
N ARG A 112 19.11 -6.38 21.11
CA ARG A 112 18.24 -6.37 22.29
C ARG A 112 17.63 -5.00 22.57
N GLN A 113 18.37 -3.93 22.32
CA GLN A 113 17.82 -2.57 22.45
C GLN A 113 16.75 -2.31 21.39
N ILE A 114 17.02 -2.68 20.13
CA ILE A 114 16.05 -2.60 19.03
C ILE A 114 14.78 -3.37 19.38
N ASP A 115 14.93 -4.61 19.83
CA ASP A 115 13.81 -5.48 20.23
C ASP A 115 12.97 -4.85 21.35
N SER A 116 13.63 -4.30 22.37
CA SER A 116 12.95 -3.63 23.48
C SER A 116 12.14 -2.40 23.02
N VAL A 117 12.72 -1.55 22.15
CA VAL A 117 12.02 -0.37 21.61
C VAL A 117 10.90 -0.78 20.67
N SER A 118 11.13 -1.82 19.84
CA SER A 118 10.12 -2.39 18.96
C SER A 118 8.93 -2.94 19.74
N TYR A 119 9.18 -3.58 20.87
CA TYR A 119 8.12 -4.03 21.77
C TYR A 119 7.28 -2.85 22.28
N LEU A 120 7.91 -1.74 22.69
CA LEU A 120 7.17 -0.55 23.13
C LEU A 120 6.31 0.04 22.00
N ALA A 121 6.86 0.16 20.80
CA ALA A 121 6.11 0.61 19.63
C ALA A 121 4.92 -0.31 19.31
N SER A 122 5.10 -1.63 19.42
CA SER A 122 4.05 -2.60 19.16
C SER A 122 2.83 -2.50 20.10
N GLN A 123 3.00 -1.90 21.28
CA GLN A 123 1.88 -1.66 22.21
C GLN A 123 0.95 -0.52 21.73
N ILE A 124 1.44 0.33 20.85
CA ILE A 124 0.70 1.45 20.26
C ILE A 124 0.13 1.06 18.89
N ALA A 125 0.82 0.16 18.19
CA ALA A 125 0.39 -0.32 16.88
C ALA A 125 -0.93 -1.09 16.94
N ILE A 126 -1.76 -0.94 15.89
CA ILE A 126 -2.97 -1.75 15.68
C ILE A 126 -2.64 -2.85 14.68
N PRO A 127 -2.44 -4.10 15.11
CA PRO A 127 -2.09 -5.18 14.21
C PRO A 127 -3.25 -5.52 13.27
N ASN A 128 -2.91 -5.78 12.00
CA ASN A 128 -3.84 -6.24 10.96
C ASN A 128 -5.05 -5.31 10.76
N GLU A 129 -4.88 -4.00 10.95
CA GLU A 129 -5.97 -3.03 10.77
C GLU A 129 -6.45 -3.00 9.31
N TYR A 130 -5.54 -3.18 8.35
CA TYR A 130 -5.88 -3.31 6.93
C TYR A 130 -6.88 -4.46 6.69
N ASP A 131 -6.61 -5.64 7.20
CA ASP A 131 -7.49 -6.81 7.02
C ASP A 131 -8.85 -6.59 7.69
N LYS A 132 -8.86 -5.95 8.86
CA LYS A 132 -10.10 -5.58 9.56
C LYS A 132 -10.93 -4.59 8.73
N LEU A 133 -10.28 -3.58 8.15
CA LEU A 133 -10.95 -2.62 7.27
C LEU A 133 -11.53 -3.33 6.04
N MET A 134 -10.74 -4.19 5.40
CA MET A 134 -11.20 -4.97 4.25
C MET A 134 -12.42 -5.82 4.59
N ALA A 135 -12.43 -6.45 5.75
CA ALA A 135 -13.58 -7.22 6.24
C ALA A 135 -14.82 -6.32 6.47
N ILE A 136 -14.65 -5.14 7.06
CA ILE A 136 -15.74 -4.18 7.33
C ILE A 136 -16.40 -3.71 6.04
N ILE A 137 -15.61 -3.41 5.00
CA ILE A 137 -16.14 -2.97 3.71
C ILE A 137 -16.67 -4.13 2.85
N GLY A 138 -16.62 -5.37 3.34
CA GLY A 138 -17.13 -6.55 2.65
C GLY A 138 -16.25 -7.06 1.52
N SER A 139 -14.95 -6.77 1.55
CA SER A 139 -14.01 -7.30 0.56
C SER A 139 -13.92 -8.82 0.66
N GLN A 140 -13.98 -9.51 -0.48
CA GLN A 140 -13.80 -10.97 -0.55
C GLN A 140 -12.33 -11.38 -0.49
N GLY A 141 -11.41 -10.44 -0.61
CA GLY A 141 -9.99 -10.65 -0.50
C GLY A 141 -9.19 -9.50 -1.12
N THR A 142 -7.93 -9.46 -0.77
CA THR A 142 -6.94 -8.58 -1.37
C THR A 142 -5.70 -9.38 -1.70
N ASN A 143 -5.00 -8.99 -2.74
CA ASN A 143 -3.73 -9.60 -3.10
C ASN A 143 -2.81 -8.56 -3.74
N ALA A 144 -1.53 -8.83 -3.76
CA ALA A 144 -0.57 -8.06 -4.52
C ALA A 144 0.50 -9.00 -5.08
N PHE A 145 1.18 -8.56 -6.10
CA PHE A 145 2.35 -9.25 -6.62
C PHE A 145 3.31 -8.27 -7.29
N THR A 146 4.57 -8.61 -7.25
CA THR A 146 5.65 -7.90 -7.94
C THR A 146 6.19 -8.75 -9.06
N SER A 147 6.32 -8.17 -10.24
CA SER A 147 7.01 -8.74 -11.39
C SER A 147 8.28 -7.96 -11.71
N GLU A 148 8.98 -8.33 -12.77
CA GLU A 148 10.14 -7.56 -13.24
C GLU A 148 9.78 -6.14 -13.66
N VAL A 149 8.56 -5.90 -14.16
CA VAL A 149 8.16 -4.64 -14.80
C VAL A 149 7.11 -3.85 -14.03
N MET A 150 6.38 -4.46 -13.09
CA MET A 150 5.32 -3.79 -12.35
C MET A 150 5.02 -4.44 -11.00
N ILE A 151 4.52 -3.62 -10.08
CA ILE A 151 3.84 -4.02 -8.84
C ILE A 151 2.35 -3.85 -9.09
N ILE A 152 1.56 -4.86 -8.76
CA ILE A 152 0.09 -4.81 -8.86
C ILE A 152 -0.51 -5.11 -7.50
N THR A 153 -1.42 -4.24 -7.06
CA THR A 153 -2.27 -4.48 -5.90
C THR A 153 -3.70 -4.71 -6.38
N LEU A 154 -4.26 -5.82 -6.00
CA LEU A 154 -5.63 -6.21 -6.32
C LEU A 154 -6.49 -6.10 -5.06
N LEU A 155 -7.52 -5.28 -5.11
CA LEU A 155 -8.66 -5.36 -4.20
C LEU A 155 -9.72 -6.22 -4.91
N MET A 156 -9.91 -7.45 -4.43
CA MET A 156 -10.90 -8.36 -5.01
C MET A 156 -12.21 -8.28 -4.25
N GLU A 157 -13.24 -7.87 -4.98
CA GLU A 157 -14.67 -7.97 -4.68
C GLU A 157 -15.18 -7.28 -3.41
N LEU A 158 -15.64 -6.04 -3.57
CA LEU A 158 -16.60 -5.43 -2.67
C LEU A 158 -18.01 -5.92 -3.04
N VAL A 159 -18.66 -6.64 -2.17
CA VAL A 159 -20.09 -6.95 -2.31
C VAL A 159 -20.86 -5.71 -1.93
N SER A 160 -21.47 -5.04 -2.91
CA SER A 160 -22.37 -3.88 -2.77
C SER A 160 -21.71 -2.61 -2.21
N VAL A 161 -21.10 -1.81 -3.07
CA VAL A 161 -20.99 -0.37 -2.82
C VAL A 161 -22.21 0.29 -3.46
N ILE A 162 -23.18 0.72 -2.65
CA ILE A 162 -24.18 1.67 -3.08
C ILE A 162 -23.49 3.03 -3.13
N ILE A 163 -22.99 3.41 -4.30
CA ILE A 163 -22.52 4.79 -4.53
C ILE A 163 -23.78 5.62 -4.74
N TYR A 164 -24.23 6.30 -3.69
CA TYR A 164 -25.15 7.42 -3.85
C TYR A 164 -24.34 8.59 -4.42
N MET A 165 -24.58 8.90 -5.71
CA MET A 165 -24.17 10.18 -6.30
C MET A 165 -25.20 11.26 -5.98
#